data_ecd4a55cdcb9cb626f43f9d9f6ba2436
#
_entry.id   ecd4a55cdcb9cb626f43f9d9f6ba2436
#
_cell.length_a   1.000
_cell.length_b   1.000
_cell.length_c   1.000
_cell.angle_alpha   90.00
_cell.angle_beta   90.00
_cell.angle_gamma   90.00
#
_symmetry.space_group_name_H-M   'P 1'
#
loop_
_entity.id
_entity.type
_entity.pdbx_description
1 polymer ?
#
loop_
_entity_poly.entity_id
_entity_poly.type
_entity_poly.pdbx_seq_one_letter_code
_entity_poly.pdbx_strand_id
1 'polypeptide(L)'
;EYEHVDPVFADAKEHSPDGIVLLCPQCYAKVTRGFVSKERIKEAKAQPISQKRNYAHEFFDLGSKQPSFVLGGASITNTPIPLEIHGYPVVKIEPSEEEGGPVRFSGTFFNSHGEISLQITDNEWRAYSGNWDFEAKGGELIVRDAPGSISLRLRASFDSGIVVEKINMWVGAYQIIGGTDDLLLKADEGSQLQ
;
A
#
# COMPACT_ATOMS: atom_id res chain seq x y z
N GLU A 1 -11.55 8.59 -13.33
CA GLU A 1 -12.27 9.19 -14.47
C GLU A 1 -11.49 8.99 -15.76
N TYR A 2 -12.19 8.91 -16.90
CA TYR A 2 -11.58 8.72 -18.21
C TYR A 2 -11.37 10.08 -18.88
N GLU A 3 -10.17 10.33 -19.40
CA GLU A 3 -9.84 11.52 -20.17
C GLU A 3 -9.35 11.12 -21.56
N HIS A 4 -9.96 11.68 -22.61
CA HIS A 4 -9.51 11.51 -23.98
C HIS A 4 -8.33 12.44 -24.26
N VAL A 5 -7.20 11.86 -24.64
CA VAL A 5 -5.96 12.61 -24.91
C VAL A 5 -5.57 12.63 -26.38
N ASP A 6 -5.86 11.54 -27.14
CA ASP A 6 -5.56 11.46 -28.56
C ASP A 6 -6.39 10.35 -29.25
N PRO A 7 -7.39 10.67 -30.11
CA PRO A 7 -7.91 12.03 -30.34
C PRO A 7 -8.64 12.60 -29.12
N VAL A 8 -8.85 13.90 -29.07
CA VAL A 8 -9.71 14.54 -28.06
C VAL A 8 -11.14 14.05 -28.21
N PHE A 9 -11.93 14.09 -27.12
CA PHE A 9 -13.30 13.52 -27.09
C PHE A 9 -14.19 13.98 -28.27
N ALA A 10 -14.10 15.27 -28.67
CA ALA A 10 -14.90 15.82 -29.77
C ALA A 10 -14.57 15.19 -31.13
N ASP A 11 -13.37 14.70 -31.32
CA ASP A 11 -12.88 14.13 -32.57
C ASP A 11 -12.80 12.59 -32.54
N ALA A 12 -13.05 12.00 -31.38
CA ALA A 12 -13.02 10.55 -31.18
C ALA A 12 -14.24 9.88 -31.81
N LYS A 13 -14.02 8.99 -32.78
CA LYS A 13 -15.07 8.17 -33.42
C LYS A 13 -15.40 6.92 -32.58
N GLU A 14 -14.47 6.50 -31.76
CA GLU A 14 -14.58 5.32 -30.89
C GLU A 14 -13.77 5.54 -29.61
N HIS A 15 -14.08 4.77 -28.56
CA HIS A 15 -13.35 4.78 -27.31
C HIS A 15 -12.24 3.72 -27.35
N SER A 16 -11.03 4.13 -27.74
CA SER A 16 -9.86 3.26 -27.73
C SER A 16 -9.07 3.40 -26.41
N PRO A 17 -8.61 2.32 -25.79
CA PRO A 17 -7.70 2.38 -24.65
C PRO A 17 -6.43 3.19 -24.92
N ASP A 18 -5.98 3.20 -26.18
CA ASP A 18 -4.79 3.96 -26.58
C ASP A 18 -5.00 5.47 -26.58
N GLY A 19 -6.26 5.90 -26.83
CA GLY A 19 -6.65 7.31 -26.84
C GLY A 19 -7.08 7.85 -25.48
N ILE A 20 -7.24 6.97 -24.47
CA ILE A 20 -7.81 7.32 -23.17
C ILE A 20 -6.79 7.13 -22.06
N VAL A 21 -6.87 7.95 -21.01
CA VAL A 21 -6.12 7.79 -19.77
C VAL A 21 -7.04 7.78 -18.56
N LEU A 22 -6.72 6.96 -17.57
CA LEU A 22 -7.39 6.97 -16.27
C LEU A 22 -6.74 8.00 -15.36
N LEU A 23 -7.55 8.94 -14.86
CA LEU A 23 -7.14 9.97 -13.94
C LEU A 23 -7.92 9.83 -12.62
N CYS A 24 -7.26 10.11 -11.51
CA CYS A 24 -7.97 10.34 -10.25
C CYS A 24 -8.80 11.63 -10.35
N PRO A 25 -9.85 11.82 -9.51
CA PRO A 25 -10.73 13.00 -9.58
C PRO A 25 -9.97 14.33 -9.49
N GLN A 26 -8.91 14.41 -8.69
CA GLN A 26 -8.09 15.62 -8.57
C GLN A 26 -7.34 15.95 -9.86
N CYS A 27 -6.71 14.93 -10.50
CA CYS A 27 -6.01 15.13 -11.74
C CYS A 27 -6.98 15.47 -12.88
N TYR A 28 -8.12 14.82 -12.95
CA TYR A 28 -9.18 15.12 -13.91
C TYR A 28 -9.69 16.56 -13.77
N ALA A 29 -9.97 17.01 -12.53
CA ALA A 29 -10.36 18.38 -12.26
C ALA A 29 -9.29 19.41 -12.66
N LYS A 30 -8.01 19.09 -12.54
CA LYS A 30 -6.92 19.97 -13.00
C LYS A 30 -6.86 20.06 -14.53
N VAL A 31 -7.11 18.96 -15.23
CA VAL A 31 -7.16 18.93 -16.70
C VAL A 31 -8.35 19.72 -17.24
N THR A 32 -9.55 19.46 -16.72
CA THR A 32 -10.78 20.14 -17.14
C THR A 32 -10.77 21.64 -16.86
N ARG A 33 -10.05 22.07 -15.82
CA ARG A 33 -9.87 23.49 -15.47
C ARG A 33 -8.68 24.15 -16.19
N GLY A 34 -7.96 23.41 -17.05
CA GLY A 34 -6.82 23.93 -17.80
C GLY A 34 -5.52 24.13 -17.01
N PHE A 35 -5.43 23.61 -15.77
CA PHE A 35 -4.18 23.66 -14.98
C PHE A 35 -3.14 22.65 -15.47
N VAL A 36 -3.56 21.60 -16.18
CA VAL A 36 -2.70 20.57 -16.76
C VAL A 36 -3.11 20.36 -18.22
N SER A 37 -2.16 20.43 -19.14
CA SER A 37 -2.43 20.25 -20.56
C SER A 37 -2.61 18.77 -20.93
N LYS A 38 -3.29 18.51 -22.04
CA LYS A 38 -3.47 17.14 -22.57
C LYS A 38 -2.15 16.52 -23.02
N GLU A 39 -1.23 17.32 -23.54
CA GLU A 39 0.12 16.88 -23.90
C GLU A 39 0.85 16.32 -22.68
N ARG A 40 0.78 17.03 -21.55
CA ARG A 40 1.38 16.54 -20.30
C ARG A 40 0.76 15.25 -19.80
N ILE A 41 -0.56 15.06 -19.96
CA ILE A 41 -1.23 13.81 -19.62
C ILE A 41 -0.81 12.68 -20.56
N LYS A 42 -0.66 12.97 -21.87
CA LYS A 42 -0.16 12.00 -22.85
C LYS A 42 1.27 11.54 -22.52
N GLU A 43 2.15 12.47 -22.15
CA GLU A 43 3.50 12.15 -21.65
C GLU A 43 3.47 11.29 -20.38
N ALA A 44 2.61 11.65 -19.41
CA ALA A 44 2.46 10.91 -18.18
C ALA A 44 1.86 9.51 -18.39
N LYS A 45 1.00 9.31 -19.41
CA LYS A 45 0.51 8.00 -19.83
C LYS A 45 1.65 7.13 -20.38
N ALA A 46 2.50 7.70 -21.25
CA ALA A 46 3.63 6.99 -21.84
C ALA A 46 4.71 6.62 -20.79
N GLN A 47 4.88 7.46 -19.76
CA GLN A 47 5.88 7.27 -18.70
C GLN A 47 5.31 7.67 -17.33
N PRO A 48 4.47 6.84 -16.71
CA PRO A 48 3.90 7.11 -15.39
C PRO A 48 4.98 7.37 -14.33
N ILE A 49 4.69 8.32 -13.42
CA ILE A 49 5.64 8.69 -12.37
C ILE A 49 6.00 7.51 -11.45
N SER A 50 5.05 6.61 -11.21
CA SER A 50 5.27 5.38 -10.44
C SER A 50 6.27 4.44 -11.10
N GLN A 51 6.26 4.33 -12.43
CA GLN A 51 7.27 3.56 -13.17
C GLN A 51 8.65 4.22 -13.12
N LYS A 52 8.72 5.57 -13.24
CA LYS A 52 10.00 6.30 -13.12
C LYS A 52 10.62 6.18 -11.75
N ARG A 53 9.81 6.14 -10.69
CA ARG A 53 10.25 6.06 -9.28
C ARG A 53 10.35 4.63 -8.76
N ASN A 54 9.81 3.66 -9.48
CA ASN A 54 9.65 2.26 -9.08
C ASN A 54 8.74 2.07 -7.85
N TYR A 55 7.92 3.05 -7.50
CA TYR A 55 6.90 2.93 -6.46
C TYR A 55 5.75 3.91 -6.65
N ALA A 56 4.57 3.55 -6.12
CA ALA A 56 3.44 4.45 -5.84
C ALA A 56 3.40 4.77 -4.35
N HIS A 57 2.91 5.95 -3.96
CA HIS A 57 2.83 6.37 -2.56
C HIS A 57 1.64 7.30 -2.30
N GLU A 58 1.19 7.29 -1.05
CA GLU A 58 0.18 8.18 -0.46
C GLU A 58 0.26 8.08 1.07
N PHE A 59 -0.59 8.79 1.80
CA PHE A 59 -0.58 8.85 3.26
C PHE A 59 -1.86 8.25 3.86
N PHE A 60 -1.71 7.68 5.07
CA PHE A 60 -2.83 7.39 5.96
C PHE A 60 -3.08 8.56 6.92
N ASP A 61 -4.33 8.76 7.30
CA ASP A 61 -4.70 9.56 8.47
C ASP A 61 -5.26 8.63 9.55
N LEU A 62 -4.49 8.42 10.61
CA LEU A 62 -4.86 7.60 11.77
C LEU A 62 -5.34 8.42 12.96
N GLY A 63 -5.36 9.75 12.83
CA GLY A 63 -5.67 10.67 13.92
C GLY A 63 -4.66 10.63 15.06
N SER A 64 -4.99 11.29 16.18
CA SER A 64 -4.09 11.46 17.33
C SER A 64 -4.21 10.38 18.41
N LYS A 65 -5.22 9.50 18.32
CA LYS A 65 -5.41 8.41 19.29
C LYS A 65 -4.62 7.18 18.88
N GLN A 66 -4.01 6.54 19.89
CA GLN A 66 -3.31 5.26 19.66
C GLN A 66 -4.26 4.24 19.03
N PRO A 67 -4.00 3.77 17.81
CA PRO A 67 -4.85 2.78 17.16
C PRO A 67 -4.65 1.39 17.77
N SER A 68 -5.65 0.54 17.63
CA SER A 68 -5.47 -0.91 17.79
C SER A 68 -4.78 -1.49 16.55
N PHE A 69 -3.98 -2.53 16.76
CA PHE A 69 -3.42 -3.37 15.70
C PHE A 69 -4.05 -4.77 15.79
N VAL A 70 -4.70 -5.21 14.72
CA VAL A 70 -5.43 -6.50 14.70
C VAL A 70 -4.75 -7.45 13.72
N LEU A 71 -4.38 -8.63 14.25
CA LEU A 71 -3.77 -9.71 13.47
C LEU A 71 -3.97 -11.03 14.24
N GLY A 72 -4.36 -12.12 13.54
CA GLY A 72 -4.37 -13.47 14.09
C GLY A 72 -5.30 -13.67 15.28
N GLY A 73 -6.47 -13.04 15.31
CA GLY A 73 -7.41 -13.09 16.44
C GLY A 73 -7.03 -12.18 17.63
N ALA A 74 -5.88 -11.52 17.58
CA ALA A 74 -5.43 -10.61 18.63
C ALA A 74 -5.69 -9.15 18.26
N SER A 75 -6.20 -8.37 19.24
CA SER A 75 -6.23 -6.91 19.17
C SER A 75 -5.21 -6.34 20.15
N ILE A 76 -4.18 -5.74 19.61
CA ILE A 76 -2.99 -5.28 20.34
C ILE A 76 -3.07 -3.76 20.46
N THR A 77 -2.94 -3.24 21.68
CA THR A 77 -2.98 -1.81 21.97
C THR A 77 -1.84 -1.40 22.90
N ASN A 78 -1.51 -0.13 22.93
CA ASN A 78 -0.53 0.47 23.85
C ASN A 78 0.87 -0.19 23.80
N THR A 79 1.27 -0.66 22.62
CA THR A 79 2.64 -1.14 22.40
C THR A 79 3.25 -0.42 21.19
N PRO A 80 4.52 0.00 21.28
CA PRO A 80 5.21 0.64 20.17
C PRO A 80 5.57 -0.34 19.05
N ILE A 81 5.66 -1.64 19.33
CA ILE A 81 6.02 -2.69 18.35
C ILE A 81 4.98 -3.82 18.45
N PRO A 82 3.82 -3.69 17.75
CA PRO A 82 2.78 -4.72 17.80
C PRO A 82 3.11 -5.99 17.01
N LEU A 83 4.05 -5.93 16.08
CA LEU A 83 4.54 -7.09 15.35
C LEU A 83 6.06 -7.05 15.21
N GLU A 84 6.71 -8.03 15.83
CA GLU A 84 8.14 -8.26 15.76
C GLU A 84 8.42 -9.72 15.40
N ILE A 85 9.37 -9.97 14.52
CA ILE A 85 9.83 -11.30 14.16
C ILE A 85 11.33 -11.40 14.39
N HIS A 86 11.71 -12.21 15.36
CA HIS A 86 13.12 -12.49 15.70
C HIS A 86 13.96 -11.22 15.93
N GLY A 87 13.39 -10.23 16.65
CA GLY A 87 14.05 -8.96 16.91
C GLY A 87 13.93 -7.93 15.77
N TYR A 88 13.31 -8.31 14.64
CA TYR A 88 13.02 -7.38 13.55
C TYR A 88 11.63 -6.77 13.74
N PRO A 89 11.50 -5.46 13.96
CA PRO A 89 10.24 -4.80 14.12
C PRO A 89 9.56 -4.63 12.75
N VAL A 90 8.60 -5.51 12.46
CA VAL A 90 7.81 -5.47 11.22
C VAL A 90 6.85 -4.29 11.22
N VAL A 91 6.24 -4.00 12.38
CA VAL A 91 5.31 -2.89 12.58
C VAL A 91 5.68 -2.10 13.81
N LYS A 92 5.65 -0.77 13.68
CA LYS A 92 5.82 0.20 14.77
C LYS A 92 4.66 1.19 14.79
N ILE A 93 4.23 1.58 15.99
CA ILE A 93 3.22 2.61 16.20
C ILE A 93 3.77 3.54 17.29
N GLU A 94 4.15 4.74 16.90
CA GLU A 94 4.76 5.73 17.78
C GLU A 94 3.83 6.93 17.97
N PRO A 95 3.91 7.63 19.12
CA PRO A 95 3.13 8.84 19.32
C PRO A 95 3.53 9.91 18.31
N SER A 96 2.65 10.89 18.10
CA SER A 96 3.01 12.09 17.34
C SER A 96 4.19 12.82 17.96
N GLU A 97 4.99 13.47 17.13
CA GLU A 97 6.03 14.40 17.57
C GLU A 97 5.46 15.74 18.03
N GLU A 98 4.27 16.08 17.53
CA GLU A 98 3.57 17.32 17.87
C GLU A 98 2.32 17.03 18.73
N GLU A 99 2.03 17.92 19.67
CA GLU A 99 0.83 17.79 20.50
C GLU A 99 -0.43 17.85 19.63
N GLY A 100 -1.29 16.80 19.76
CA GLY A 100 -2.51 16.67 18.97
C GLY A 100 -2.31 16.22 17.51
N GLY A 101 -1.07 16.02 17.08
CA GLY A 101 -0.76 15.49 15.75
C GLY A 101 -1.10 13.99 15.61
N PRO A 102 -1.07 13.44 14.38
CA PRO A 102 -1.40 12.04 14.14
C PRO A 102 -0.33 11.11 14.72
N VAL A 103 -0.75 9.94 15.19
CA VAL A 103 0.17 8.85 15.53
C VAL A 103 0.95 8.42 14.30
N ARG A 104 2.18 7.96 14.50
CA ARG A 104 3.06 7.53 13.42
C ARG A 104 3.04 6.01 13.31
N PHE A 105 2.58 5.55 12.16
CA PHE A 105 2.58 4.15 11.79
C PHE A 105 3.71 3.89 10.80
N SER A 106 4.59 2.96 11.14
CA SER A 106 5.65 2.49 10.26
C SER A 106 5.64 0.97 10.18
N GLY A 107 5.96 0.43 9.01
CA GLY A 107 6.03 -1.01 8.81
C GLY A 107 6.75 -1.38 7.53
N THR A 108 7.35 -2.58 7.52
CA THR A 108 7.94 -3.17 6.31
C THR A 108 7.32 -4.53 6.07
N PHE A 109 6.62 -4.64 4.94
CA PHE A 109 5.96 -5.87 4.53
C PHE A 109 6.68 -6.46 3.32
N PHE A 110 6.75 -7.78 3.32
CA PHE A 110 7.43 -8.54 2.29
C PHE A 110 6.41 -9.35 1.49
N ASN A 111 6.80 -9.81 0.32
CA ASN A 111 6.00 -10.74 -0.46
C ASN A 111 6.26 -12.20 0.00
N SER A 112 5.62 -13.16 -0.68
CA SER A 112 5.81 -14.60 -0.43
C SER A 112 7.20 -15.13 -0.82
N HIS A 113 8.07 -14.27 -1.38
CA HIS A 113 9.46 -14.57 -1.73
C HIS A 113 10.47 -13.86 -0.81
N GLY A 114 10.00 -13.05 0.16
CA GLY A 114 10.87 -12.31 1.07
C GLY A 114 11.41 -10.97 0.53
N GLU A 115 10.88 -10.49 -0.58
CA GLU A 115 11.22 -9.18 -1.13
C GLU A 115 10.30 -8.11 -0.55
N ILE A 116 10.79 -6.89 -0.37
CA ILE A 116 9.97 -5.77 0.13
C ILE A 116 8.88 -5.45 -0.90
N SER A 117 7.63 -5.59 -0.50
CA SER A 117 6.45 -5.33 -1.32
C SER A 117 5.77 -3.99 -0.98
N LEU A 118 5.73 -3.66 0.32
CA LEU A 118 5.16 -2.43 0.85
C LEU A 118 6.00 -1.93 2.02
N GLN A 119 6.33 -0.66 2.01
CA GLN A 119 6.96 0.04 3.13
C GLN A 119 6.08 1.20 3.57
N ILE A 120 5.93 1.36 4.88
CA ILE A 120 5.22 2.49 5.48
C ILE A 120 6.21 3.19 6.42
N THR A 121 6.33 4.50 6.28
CA THR A 121 7.18 5.32 7.13
C THR A 121 6.40 6.54 7.56
N ASP A 122 6.15 6.68 8.85
CA ASP A 122 5.41 7.81 9.43
C ASP A 122 4.11 8.10 8.65
N ASN A 123 3.29 7.07 8.46
CA ASN A 123 2.02 7.07 7.74
C ASN A 123 2.12 7.21 6.20
N GLU A 124 3.29 7.49 5.62
CA GLU A 124 3.48 7.44 4.17
C GLU A 124 3.74 6.00 3.73
N TRP A 125 2.86 5.45 2.90
CA TRP A 125 3.09 4.14 2.30
C TRP A 125 3.71 4.25 0.91
N ARG A 126 4.56 3.28 0.59
CA ARG A 126 5.22 3.09 -0.71
C ARG A 126 5.08 1.65 -1.15
N ALA A 127 4.34 1.43 -2.23
CA ALA A 127 4.21 0.13 -2.88
C ALA A 127 5.19 0.04 -4.04
N TYR A 128 6.01 -1.01 -4.06
CA TYR A 128 7.08 -1.15 -5.04
C TYR A 128 6.61 -1.82 -6.34
N SER A 129 7.23 -1.48 -7.46
CA SER A 129 6.88 -1.95 -8.80
C SER A 129 7.18 -3.44 -9.04
N GLY A 130 7.89 -4.11 -8.11
CA GLY A 130 8.10 -5.56 -8.13
C GLY A 130 6.86 -6.39 -7.81
N ASN A 131 5.81 -5.77 -7.25
CA ASN A 131 4.52 -6.43 -7.05
C ASN A 131 3.87 -6.76 -8.39
N TRP A 132 3.18 -7.90 -8.48
CA TRP A 132 2.36 -8.22 -9.65
C TRP A 132 1.22 -7.22 -9.80
N ASP A 133 0.56 -6.86 -8.69
CA ASP A 133 -0.52 -5.87 -8.65
C ASP A 133 -0.59 -5.20 -7.26
N PHE A 134 -0.99 -3.94 -7.26
CA PHE A 134 -1.21 -3.14 -6.06
C PHE A 134 -2.49 -2.30 -6.19
N GLU A 135 -3.33 -2.37 -5.18
CA GLU A 135 -4.57 -1.62 -5.11
C GLU A 135 -4.62 -0.82 -3.79
N ALA A 136 -4.98 0.46 -3.89
CA ALA A 136 -5.23 1.33 -2.74
C ALA A 136 -6.61 1.96 -2.86
N LYS A 137 -7.48 1.73 -1.87
CA LYS A 137 -8.84 2.26 -1.87
C LYS A 137 -9.37 2.43 -0.44
N GLY A 138 -9.76 3.66 -0.08
CA GLY A 138 -10.45 3.92 1.18
C GLY A 138 -9.68 3.49 2.44
N GLY A 139 -8.36 3.65 2.46
CA GLY A 139 -7.50 3.22 3.56
C GLY A 139 -7.15 1.73 3.54
N GLU A 140 -7.63 0.97 2.55
CA GLU A 140 -7.24 -0.41 2.31
C GLU A 140 -6.11 -0.48 1.29
N LEU A 141 -5.08 -1.27 1.57
CA LEU A 141 -4.00 -1.61 0.68
C LEU A 141 -4.01 -3.11 0.41
N ILE A 142 -3.96 -3.48 -0.86
CA ILE A 142 -3.90 -4.89 -1.29
C ILE A 142 -2.67 -5.07 -2.16
N VAL A 143 -1.80 -5.99 -1.76
CA VAL A 143 -0.62 -6.40 -2.54
C VAL A 143 -0.85 -7.82 -3.05
N ARG A 144 -0.56 -8.05 -4.33
CA ARG A 144 -0.64 -9.36 -4.96
C ARG A 144 0.70 -9.75 -5.58
N ASP A 145 1.10 -10.99 -5.36
CA ASP A 145 2.33 -11.57 -5.92
C ASP A 145 2.07 -12.22 -7.29
N ALA A 146 0.82 -12.65 -7.54
CA ALA A 146 0.36 -13.28 -8.77
C ALA A 146 -1.16 -13.09 -8.93
N PRO A 147 -1.76 -13.42 -10.09
CA PRO A 147 -3.21 -13.42 -10.28
C PRO A 147 -3.93 -14.21 -9.18
N GLY A 148 -4.81 -13.55 -8.41
CA GLY A 148 -5.56 -14.15 -7.31
C GLY A 148 -4.76 -14.45 -6.03
N SER A 149 -3.44 -14.22 -6.02
CA SER A 149 -2.57 -14.46 -4.86
C SER A 149 -2.33 -13.15 -4.09
N ILE A 150 -3.06 -12.95 -3.01
CA ILE A 150 -2.88 -11.79 -2.11
C ILE A 150 -1.81 -12.14 -1.07
N SER A 151 -0.70 -11.41 -1.08
CA SER A 151 0.35 -11.50 -0.05
C SER A 151 0.08 -10.58 1.15
N LEU A 152 -0.57 -9.44 0.93
CA LEU A 152 -0.97 -8.54 2.00
C LEU A 152 -2.32 -7.88 1.70
N ARG A 153 -3.21 -7.85 2.69
CA ARG A 153 -4.36 -6.96 2.75
C ARG A 153 -4.35 -6.25 4.09
N LEU A 154 -4.11 -4.96 4.05
CA LEU A 154 -3.98 -4.09 5.20
C LEU A 154 -5.04 -2.99 5.11
N ARG A 155 -5.79 -2.78 6.19
CA ARG A 155 -6.65 -1.61 6.34
C ARG A 155 -6.13 -0.74 7.47
N ALA A 156 -6.01 0.56 7.20
CA ALA A 156 -5.64 1.56 8.18
C ALA A 156 -6.62 2.72 8.12
N SER A 157 -7.31 3.00 9.23
CA SER A 157 -8.27 4.09 9.32
C SER A 157 -8.38 4.65 10.73
N PHE A 158 -8.84 5.87 10.84
CA PHE A 158 -9.11 6.54 12.12
C PHE A 158 -10.07 5.75 13.03
N ASP A 159 -11.10 5.14 12.46
CA ASP A 159 -12.15 4.48 13.25
C ASP A 159 -11.79 3.03 13.66
N SER A 160 -11.16 2.29 12.76
CA SER A 160 -10.90 0.85 12.94
C SER A 160 -9.46 0.52 13.36
N GLY A 161 -8.58 1.53 13.40
CA GLY A 161 -7.15 1.30 13.63
C GLY A 161 -6.47 0.64 12.44
N ILE A 162 -5.55 -0.28 12.73
CA ILE A 162 -4.76 -1.01 11.74
C ILE A 162 -5.17 -2.48 11.80
N VAL A 163 -5.70 -3.00 10.70
CA VAL A 163 -6.19 -4.38 10.60
C VAL A 163 -5.44 -5.10 9.47
N VAL A 164 -4.78 -6.19 9.79
CA VAL A 164 -4.18 -7.08 8.80
C VAL A 164 -5.20 -8.17 8.46
N GLU A 165 -5.89 -8.01 7.34
CA GLU A 165 -6.95 -8.93 6.91
C GLU A 165 -6.40 -10.16 6.18
N LYS A 166 -5.21 -10.04 5.58
CA LYS A 166 -4.46 -11.13 4.95
C LYS A 166 -2.97 -10.83 5.01
N ILE A 167 -2.19 -11.86 5.32
CA ILE A 167 -0.73 -11.80 5.27
C ILE A 167 -0.17 -13.15 4.82
N ASN A 168 0.77 -13.11 3.89
CA ASN A 168 1.59 -14.24 3.47
C ASN A 168 2.94 -13.69 3.03
N MET A 169 3.90 -13.66 3.95
CA MET A 169 5.21 -13.07 3.69
C MET A 169 6.33 -13.86 4.36
N TRP A 170 7.53 -13.73 3.83
CA TRP A 170 8.75 -14.19 4.50
C TRP A 170 9.49 -13.02 5.14
N VAL A 171 9.92 -13.21 6.38
CA VAL A 171 10.79 -12.29 7.11
C VAL A 171 12.03 -13.08 7.54
N GLY A 172 13.12 -12.94 6.81
CA GLY A 172 14.28 -13.81 6.99
C GLY A 172 13.92 -15.28 6.79
N ALA A 173 14.17 -16.11 7.80
CA ALA A 173 13.87 -17.54 7.80
C ALA A 173 12.43 -17.89 8.25
N TYR A 174 11.57 -16.92 8.46
CA TYR A 174 10.22 -17.16 9.00
C TYR A 174 9.15 -16.74 8.01
N GLN A 175 8.22 -17.64 7.73
CA GLN A 175 7.01 -17.35 6.98
C GLN A 175 5.86 -17.04 7.92
N ILE A 176 5.14 -15.95 7.67
CA ILE A 176 3.93 -15.54 8.36
C ILE A 176 2.77 -15.71 7.39
N ILE A 177 1.77 -16.52 7.78
CA ILE A 177 0.55 -16.73 6.98
C ILE A 177 -0.63 -16.54 7.91
N GLY A 178 -1.62 -15.76 7.51
CA GLY A 178 -2.84 -15.59 8.30
C GLY A 178 -3.68 -14.38 7.89
N GLY A 179 -4.46 -13.91 8.83
CA GLY A 179 -5.35 -12.78 8.64
C GLY A 179 -5.91 -12.25 9.94
N THR A 180 -7.20 -11.87 9.95
CA THR A 180 -7.85 -11.30 11.11
C THR A 180 -7.98 -12.31 12.26
N ASP A 181 -8.29 -13.57 11.95
CA ASP A 181 -8.74 -14.56 12.94
C ASP A 181 -7.68 -15.64 13.24
N ASP A 182 -6.73 -15.84 12.35
CA ASP A 182 -5.72 -16.88 12.45
C ASP A 182 -4.33 -16.35 12.06
N LEU A 183 -3.30 -16.94 12.65
CA LEU A 183 -1.90 -16.65 12.36
C LEU A 183 -1.07 -17.92 12.49
N LEU A 184 -0.32 -18.24 11.46
CA LEU A 184 0.62 -19.33 11.42
C LEU A 184 2.04 -18.78 11.16
N LEU A 185 2.97 -19.14 12.02
CA LEU A 185 4.40 -18.89 11.83
C LEU A 185 5.10 -20.21 11.49
N LYS A 186 5.83 -20.23 10.38
CA LYS A 186 6.66 -21.38 9.96
C LYS A 186 8.11 -20.95 9.90
N ALA A 187 9.00 -21.77 10.42
CA ALA A 187 10.44 -21.60 10.20
C ALA A 187 10.84 -22.37 8.95
N ASP A 188 11.80 -21.84 8.19
CA ASP A 188 12.46 -22.61 7.13
C ASP A 188 13.33 -23.70 7.76
N GLU A 189 13.00 -24.96 7.53
CA GLU A 189 13.72 -26.12 8.07
C GLU A 189 15.16 -26.22 7.52
N GLY A 190 15.51 -25.47 6.47
CA GLY A 190 16.85 -25.42 5.88
C GLY A 190 17.83 -24.49 6.59
N SER A 191 17.38 -23.58 7.44
CA SER A 191 18.24 -22.67 8.20
C SER A 191 18.63 -23.26 9.56
N GLN A 192 19.41 -24.33 9.56
CA GLN A 192 20.19 -24.65 10.76
C GLN A 192 21.20 -23.52 10.98
N LEU A 193 21.01 -22.80 12.08
CA LEU A 193 21.94 -21.80 12.57
C LEU A 193 23.36 -22.39 12.61
N GLN A 194 24.25 -21.86 11.77
CA GLN A 194 25.67 -21.98 11.98
C GLN A 194 26.15 -20.88 12.92
#